data_ff157f803335b7696232d56929805ee2
#
_entry.id   ff157f803335b7696232d56929805ee2
#
_cell.length_a   1.000
_cell.length_b   1.000
_cell.length_c   1.000
_cell.angle_alpha   90.00
_cell.angle_beta   90.00
_cell.angle_gamma   90.00
#
_symmetry.space_group_name_H-M   'P 1'
#
loop_
_entity.id
_entity.type
_entity.pdbx_description
1 polymer ?
#
loop_
_entity_poly.entity_id
_entity_poly.type
_entity_poly.pdbx_seq_one_letter_code
_entity_poly.pdbx_strand_id
1 'polypeptide(L)' 'MINTDLIKQLRAETGAGVMECRKALESSNGDLEKAKEYLRKHFVEKAEK' A
#
# COMPACT_ATOMS: atom_id res chain seq x y z
N MET A 1 0.48 8.56 -11.79
CA MET A 1 1.08 7.36 -12.34
C MET A 1 1.93 6.65 -11.33
N ILE A 2 1.91 5.34 -11.35
CA ILE A 2 2.62 4.54 -10.37
C ILE A 2 3.98 4.13 -10.92
N ASN A 3 5.00 4.22 -10.09
CA ASN A 3 6.28 3.69 -10.50
C ASN A 3 6.76 2.66 -9.48
N THR A 4 7.76 1.90 -9.87
CA THR A 4 8.20 0.79 -9.04
C THR A 4 8.85 1.27 -7.75
N ASP A 5 9.38 2.47 -7.74
CA ASP A 5 9.97 3.00 -6.52
C ASP A 5 8.92 3.14 -5.43
N LEU A 6 7.76 3.65 -5.80
CA LEU A 6 6.67 3.78 -4.84
C LEU A 6 6.22 2.41 -4.34
N ILE A 7 6.13 1.45 -5.25
CA ILE A 7 5.73 0.12 -4.85
C ILE A 7 6.74 -0.48 -3.88
N LYS A 8 8.01 -0.33 -4.18
CA LYS A 8 9.05 -0.85 -3.30
C LYS A 8 9.00 -0.21 -1.92
N GLN A 9 8.82 1.09 -1.91
CA GLN A 9 8.73 1.81 -0.65
C GLN A 9 7.54 1.34 0.17
N LEU A 10 6.42 1.21 -0.50
CA LEU A 10 5.21 0.79 0.19
C LEU A 10 5.35 -0.64 0.73
N ARG A 11 5.96 -1.51 -0.05
CA ARG A 11 6.20 -2.86 0.42
C ARG A 11 7.08 -2.88 1.67
N ALA A 12 8.11 -2.08 1.64
CA ALA A 12 9.03 -2.03 2.78
C ALA A 12 8.33 -1.53 4.03
N GLU A 13 7.39 -0.63 3.87
CA GLU A 13 6.74 -0.03 5.02
C GLU A 13 5.56 -0.84 5.52
N THR A 14 4.85 -1.50 4.62
CA THR A 14 3.66 -2.23 5.01
C THR A 14 3.83 -3.73 4.99
N GLY A 15 4.76 -4.22 4.20
CA GLY A 15 4.93 -5.64 4.05
C GLY A 15 3.93 -6.29 3.12
N ALA A 16 3.10 -5.50 2.47
CA ALA A 16 2.11 -6.03 1.54
C ALA A 16 2.79 -6.49 0.25
N GLY A 17 2.09 -7.33 -0.49
CA GLY A 17 2.60 -7.81 -1.76
C GLY A 17 2.61 -6.74 -2.83
N VAL A 18 3.30 -7.03 -3.93
CA VAL A 18 3.40 -6.07 -5.02
C VAL A 18 2.03 -5.68 -5.55
N MET A 19 1.16 -6.67 -5.72
CA MET A 19 -0.17 -6.39 -6.27
C MET A 19 -0.97 -5.50 -5.35
N GLU A 20 -0.91 -5.77 -4.07
CA GLU A 20 -1.64 -4.95 -3.10
C GLU A 20 -1.10 -3.54 -3.07
N CYS A 21 0.22 -3.40 -3.11
CA CYS A 21 0.81 -2.07 -3.11
C CYS A 21 0.39 -1.31 -4.35
N ARG A 22 0.39 -1.99 -5.48
CA ARG A 22 -0.01 -1.35 -6.72
C ARG A 22 -1.45 -0.88 -6.65
N LYS A 23 -2.33 -1.74 -6.15
CA LYS A 23 -3.73 -1.35 -6.03
C LYS A 23 -3.91 -0.17 -5.10
N ALA A 24 -3.19 -0.20 -3.99
CA ALA A 24 -3.27 0.91 -3.04
C ALA A 24 -2.81 2.21 -3.67
N LEU A 25 -1.73 2.15 -4.42
CA LEU A 25 -1.21 3.35 -5.06
C LEU A 25 -2.16 3.84 -6.15
N GLU A 26 -2.76 2.92 -6.87
CA GLU A 26 -3.74 3.32 -7.88
C GLU A 26 -4.93 4.01 -7.24
N SER A 27 -5.40 3.46 -6.15
CA SER A 27 -6.54 4.03 -5.43
C SER A 27 -6.21 5.41 -4.88
N SER A 28 -4.97 5.62 -4.50
CA SER A 28 -4.58 6.87 -3.88
C SER A 28 -3.90 7.82 -4.84
N ASN A 29 -3.93 7.49 -6.13
CA ASN A 29 -3.34 8.38 -7.15
C ASN A 29 -1.84 8.53 -6.96
N GLY A 30 -1.18 7.50 -6.52
CA GLY A 30 0.25 7.54 -6.33
C GLY A 30 0.68 8.18 -5.03
N ASP A 31 -0.26 8.42 -4.14
CA ASP A 31 0.04 9.03 -2.85
C ASP A 31 0.45 7.94 -1.86
N LEU A 32 1.70 7.96 -1.45
CA LEU A 32 2.23 6.94 -0.57
C LEU A 32 1.50 6.89 0.76
N GLU A 33 1.23 8.04 1.32
CA GLU A 33 0.56 8.10 2.62
C GLU A 33 -0.84 7.48 2.54
N LYS A 34 -1.58 7.88 1.53
CA LYS A 34 -2.92 7.35 1.37
C LYS A 34 -2.90 5.88 1.01
N ALA A 35 -1.90 5.47 0.26
CA ALA A 35 -1.76 4.06 -0.07
C ALA A 35 -1.54 3.24 1.18
N LYS A 36 -0.75 3.75 2.10
CA LYS A 36 -0.53 3.06 3.36
C LYS A 36 -1.83 2.93 4.13
N GLU A 37 -2.61 3.99 4.15
CA GLU A 37 -3.90 3.93 4.83
C GLU A 37 -4.83 2.94 4.16
N TYR A 38 -4.82 2.93 2.84
CA TYR A 38 -5.64 1.98 2.11
C TYR A 38 -5.30 0.55 2.52
N LEU A 39 -4.00 0.25 2.58
CA LEU A 39 -3.57 -1.09 2.95
C LEU A 39 -3.95 -1.41 4.39
N ARG A 40 -3.83 -0.44 5.27
CA ARG A 40 -4.19 -0.67 6.65
C ARG A 40 -5.66 -1.02 6.80
N LYS A 41 -6.49 -0.38 5.98
CA LYS A 41 -7.92 -0.63 6.05
C LYS A 41 -8.31 -1.95 5.41
N HIS A 42 -7.63 -2.31 4.33
CA HIS A 42 -8.06 -3.45 3.54
C HIS A 42 -7.26 -4.71 3.79
N PHE A 43 -6.03 -4.59 4.24
CA PHE A 43 -5.16 -5.75 4.38
C PHE A 43 -4.59 -5.93 5.76
N VAL A 44 -4.97 -5.13 6.70
CA VAL A 44 -4.53 -5.29 8.07
C VAL A 44 -5.23 -6.49 8.64
N GLU A 45 -4.54 -7.21 9.31
CA GLU A 45 -5.13 -8.31 9.87
C GLU A 45 -5.24 -8.23 11.26
N LYS A 46 -5.23 -8.05 11.46
CA LYS A 46 -5.29 -8.15 12.47
C LYS A 46 -5.29 -7.73 13.45
N ALA A 47 -5.47 -7.62 13.72
CA ALA A 47 -5.40 -7.47 14.55
C ALA A 47 -5.75 -7.31 15.50
N GLU A 48 -6.17 -7.35 15.72
CA GLU A 48 -6.44 -7.22 16.49
C GLU A 48 -6.80 -7.12 17.29
N LYS A 49 -7.09 -7.09 17.71
CA LYS A 49 -7.45 -7.02 18.39
C LYS A 49 -7.63 -6.87 18.62
#